data_cead3c569f54f2eb25994de43937069c
#
_entry.id   cead3c569f54f2eb25994de43937069c
#
_cell.length_a   1.000
_cell.length_b   1.000
_cell.length_c   1.000
_cell.angle_alpha   90.00
_cell.angle_beta   90.00
_cell.angle_gamma   90.00
#
_symmetry.space_group_name_H-M   'P 1'
#
loop_
_entity.id
_entity.type
_entity.pdbx_description
1 polymer ?
#
loop_
_entity_poly.entity_id
_entity_poly.type
_entity_poly.pdbx_seq_one_letter_code
_entity_poly.pdbx_strand_id
1 'polypeptide(L)'
;MILEMKVPSPGESISEVEIAEWLVKDGDFVEKDQTIAEVDSDKATLDLPAEQSGVITLKAEEGDAVAVGQVVCLIDIKIQINIYNNLV
;
A
#
# COMPACT_ATOMS: atom_id res chain seq x y z
N MET A 1 -7.86 -12.74 -4.18
CA MET A 1 -6.51 -12.81 -3.60
C MET A 1 -6.20 -11.51 -2.87
N ILE A 2 -5.65 -11.60 -1.68
CA ILE A 2 -5.30 -10.41 -0.88
C ILE A 2 -3.80 -10.28 -0.82
N LEU A 3 -3.30 -9.14 -1.24
CA LEU A 3 -1.89 -8.82 -1.15
C LEU A 3 -1.67 -7.95 0.08
N GLU A 4 -0.74 -8.36 0.94
CA GLU A 4 -0.38 -7.55 2.11
C GLU A 4 0.74 -6.61 1.73
N MET A 5 0.47 -5.29 1.86
CA MET A 5 1.48 -4.28 1.58
C MET A 5 2.21 -3.96 2.86
N LYS A 6 3.50 -4.13 2.84
CA LYS A 6 4.34 -3.92 4.02
C LYS A 6 5.19 -2.68 3.84
N VAL A 7 5.58 -2.10 4.96
CA VAL A 7 6.44 -0.92 4.95
C VAL A 7 7.82 -1.33 4.44
N PRO A 8 8.31 -0.70 3.36
CA PRO A 8 9.66 -1.00 2.88
C PRO A 8 10.71 -0.38 3.79
N SER A 9 11.89 -0.97 3.81
CA SER A 9 12.99 -0.42 4.59
C SER A 9 13.66 0.70 3.80
N PRO A 10 13.71 1.92 4.34
CA PRO A 10 14.41 3.01 3.65
C PRO A 10 15.92 2.98 3.91
N GLY A 11 16.38 2.11 4.80
CA GLY A 11 17.79 2.00 5.10
C GLY A 11 18.00 1.00 6.20
N GLU A 12 19.26 0.57 6.39
CA GLU A 12 19.56 -0.52 7.29
C GLU A 12 19.31 -0.19 8.76
N SER A 13 19.45 1.07 9.11
CA SER A 13 19.31 1.47 10.51
C SER A 13 17.92 2.00 10.83
N ILE A 14 17.00 1.96 9.87
CA ILE A 14 15.65 2.51 10.06
C ILE A 14 14.73 1.34 10.37
N SER A 15 14.10 1.38 11.55
CA SER A 15 13.17 0.32 11.96
C SER A 15 11.73 0.78 12.01
N GLU A 16 11.50 2.09 11.90
CA GLU A 16 10.16 2.67 11.98
C GLU A 16 10.04 3.85 11.03
N VAL A 17 8.85 4.03 10.49
CA VAL A 17 8.53 5.21 9.69
C VAL A 17 7.16 5.70 10.13
N GLU A 18 6.79 6.88 9.70
CA GLU A 18 5.49 7.46 9.99
C GLU A 18 4.70 7.59 8.70
N ILE A 19 3.41 7.27 8.75
CA ILE A 19 2.54 7.51 7.60
C ILE A 19 2.29 9.02 7.53
N ALA A 20 2.90 9.67 6.55
CA ALA A 20 2.74 11.12 6.42
C ALA A 20 1.39 11.46 5.82
N GLU A 21 0.98 10.73 4.79
CA GLU A 21 -0.28 11.02 4.10
C GLU A 21 -0.71 9.81 3.29
N TRP A 22 -2.01 9.50 3.34
CA TRP A 22 -2.63 8.56 2.42
C TRP A 22 -3.16 9.35 1.24
N LEU A 23 -2.79 8.94 0.04
CA LEU A 23 -3.23 9.59 -1.20
C LEU A 23 -4.50 8.96 -1.75
N VAL A 24 -4.96 7.88 -1.12
CA VAL A 24 -6.18 7.17 -1.50
C VAL A 24 -6.98 6.92 -0.23
N LYS A 25 -8.24 6.55 -0.41
CA LYS A 25 -9.14 6.27 0.71
C LYS A 25 -9.36 4.78 0.83
N ASP A 26 -9.75 4.36 2.03
CA ASP A 26 -10.12 2.97 2.28
C ASP A 26 -11.26 2.60 1.31
N GLY A 27 -11.07 1.50 0.61
CA GLY A 27 -12.05 1.04 -0.36
C GLY A 27 -11.84 1.54 -1.78
N ASP A 28 -10.85 2.41 -2.01
CA ASP A 28 -10.57 2.92 -3.35
C ASP A 28 -9.93 1.82 -4.20
N PHE A 29 -10.16 1.92 -5.50
CA PHE A 29 -9.41 1.11 -6.45
C PHE A 29 -8.09 1.80 -6.75
N VAL A 30 -7.01 1.04 -6.74
CA VAL A 30 -5.67 1.55 -7.06
C VAL A 30 -5.07 0.72 -8.19
N GLU A 31 -4.15 1.32 -8.93
CA GLU A 31 -3.46 0.65 -10.00
C GLU A 31 -2.04 0.32 -9.59
N LYS A 32 -1.48 -0.71 -10.19
CA LYS A 32 -0.11 -1.09 -9.95
C LYS A 32 0.80 0.11 -10.20
N ASP A 33 1.75 0.32 -9.30
CA ASP A 33 2.74 1.40 -9.34
C ASP A 33 2.17 2.79 -9.04
N GLN A 34 0.86 2.89 -8.79
CA GLN A 34 0.27 4.15 -8.35
C GLN A 34 0.75 4.46 -6.94
N THR A 35 1.19 5.70 -6.71
CA THR A 35 1.59 6.11 -5.36
C THR A 35 0.35 6.21 -4.50
N ILE A 36 0.29 5.42 -3.42
CA ILE A 36 -0.89 5.34 -2.56
C ILE A 36 -0.69 6.04 -1.24
N ALA A 37 0.56 6.29 -0.85
CA ALA A 37 0.85 6.94 0.42
C ALA A 37 2.23 7.56 0.37
N GLU A 38 2.46 8.49 1.29
CA GLU A 38 3.81 9.00 1.57
C GLU A 38 4.15 8.61 3.00
N VAL A 39 5.38 8.17 3.20
CA VAL A 39 5.86 7.82 4.53
C VAL A 39 7.12 8.63 4.82
N ASP A 40 7.24 9.07 6.06
CA ASP A 40 8.40 9.84 6.52
C ASP A 40 9.31 8.95 7.34
N SER A 41 10.57 8.99 7.01
CA SER A 41 11.61 8.43 7.86
C SER A 41 12.43 9.57 8.43
N ASP A 42 13.42 9.24 9.26
CA ASP A 42 14.27 10.26 9.86
C ASP A 42 14.95 11.16 8.85
N LYS A 43 15.22 10.63 7.68
CA LYS A 43 16.08 11.32 6.71
C LYS A 43 15.38 11.68 5.42
N ALA A 44 14.21 11.13 5.15
CA ALA A 44 13.58 11.33 3.85
C ALA A 44 12.12 10.98 3.88
N THR A 45 11.39 11.55 2.94
CA THR A 45 10.03 11.16 2.65
C THR A 45 10.07 10.19 1.48
N LEU A 46 9.36 9.10 1.59
CA LEU A 46 9.35 8.06 0.56
C LEU A 46 7.93 7.88 0.05
N ASP A 47 7.82 7.53 -1.23
CA ASP A 47 6.54 7.17 -1.82
C ASP A 47 6.31 5.68 -1.63
N LEU A 48 5.07 5.31 -1.36
CA LEU A 48 4.66 3.92 -1.27
C LEU A 48 3.79 3.60 -2.48
N PRO A 49 4.32 2.88 -3.47
CA PRO A 49 3.52 2.53 -4.64
C PRO A 49 2.75 1.23 -4.41
N ALA A 50 1.59 1.14 -5.03
CA ALA A 50 0.82 -0.10 -5.00
C ALA A 50 1.57 -1.20 -5.75
N GLU A 51 1.65 -2.38 -5.16
CA GLU A 51 2.35 -3.49 -5.79
C GLU A 51 1.51 -4.17 -6.86
N GLN A 52 0.19 -4.02 -6.76
CA GLN A 52 -0.74 -4.58 -7.73
C GLN A 52 -1.98 -3.71 -7.80
N SER A 53 -2.75 -3.90 -8.85
CA SER A 53 -4.04 -3.22 -8.98
C SER A 53 -5.10 -3.95 -8.17
N GLY A 54 -5.98 -3.19 -7.54
CA GLY A 54 -7.07 -3.79 -6.77
C GLY A 54 -7.71 -2.78 -5.84
N VAL A 55 -8.60 -3.26 -4.98
CA VAL A 55 -9.27 -2.42 -3.99
C VAL A 55 -8.46 -2.42 -2.70
N ILE A 56 -8.15 -1.24 -2.21
CA ILE A 56 -7.27 -1.09 -1.06
C ILE A 56 -8.08 -1.05 0.25
N THR A 57 -7.56 -1.71 1.28
CA THR A 57 -8.07 -1.62 2.64
C THR A 57 -6.94 -1.09 3.50
N LEU A 58 -7.16 0.06 4.14
CA LEU A 58 -6.12 0.67 4.96
C LEU A 58 -6.08 0.01 6.33
N LYS A 59 -4.87 -0.25 6.83
CA LYS A 59 -4.66 -0.85 8.14
C LYS A 59 -3.92 0.08 9.10
N ALA A 60 -3.53 1.25 8.62
CA ALA A 60 -2.87 2.26 9.43
C ALA A 60 -3.43 3.61 9.05
N GLU A 61 -3.28 4.60 9.91
CA GLU A 61 -3.82 5.93 9.70
C GLU A 61 -2.71 6.94 9.52
N GLU A 62 -3.06 8.09 8.94
CA GLU A 62 -2.10 9.18 8.83
C GLU A 62 -1.60 9.56 10.21
N GLY A 63 -0.30 9.77 10.30
CA GLY A 63 0.31 10.12 11.57
C GLY A 63 0.75 8.92 12.39
N ASP A 64 0.35 7.71 12.00
CA ASP A 64 0.77 6.51 12.73
C ASP A 64 2.23 6.20 12.48
N ALA A 65 2.93 5.85 13.57
CA ALA A 65 4.27 5.28 13.45
C ALA A 65 4.11 3.79 13.22
N VAL A 66 4.76 3.29 12.18
CA VAL A 66 4.66 1.88 11.81
C VAL A 66 6.05 1.29 11.67
N ALA A 67 6.15 0.02 12.02
CA ALA A 67 7.43 -0.68 11.94
C ALA A 67 7.71 -1.09 10.49
N VAL A 68 8.98 -1.09 10.14
CA VAL A 68 9.39 -1.65 8.85
C VAL A 68 8.96 -3.12 8.81
N GLY A 69 8.31 -3.50 7.72
CA GLY A 69 7.78 -4.85 7.58
C GLY A 69 6.36 -5.03 8.08
N GLN A 70 5.82 -4.01 8.76
CA GLN A 70 4.43 -4.07 9.23
C GLN A 70 3.47 -3.91 8.06
N VAL A 71 2.37 -4.66 8.09
CA VAL A 71 1.32 -4.54 7.08
C VAL A 71 0.57 -3.24 7.32
N VAL A 72 0.56 -2.36 6.33
CA VAL A 72 -0.12 -1.05 6.45
C VAL A 72 -1.37 -0.97 5.60
N CYS A 73 -1.51 -1.85 4.63
CA CYS A 73 -2.74 -1.93 3.85
C CYS A 73 -2.80 -3.27 3.14
N LEU A 74 -4.00 -3.59 2.67
CA LEU A 74 -4.24 -4.79 1.89
C LEU A 74 -4.78 -4.37 0.54
N ILE A 75 -4.41 -5.10 -0.51
CA ILE A 75 -4.96 -4.86 -1.83
C ILE A 75 -5.68 -6.14 -2.25
N ASP A 76 -6.99 -6.02 -2.46
CA ASP A 76 -7.80 -7.15 -2.90
C ASP A 76 -7.72 -7.21 -4.42
N ILE A 77 -6.89 -8.12 -4.89
CA ILE A 77 -6.64 -8.29 -6.32
C ILE A 77 -7.79 -9.12 -6.88
N LYS A 78 -8.61 -8.47 -7.71
CA LYS A 78 -9.70 -9.16 -8.38
C LYS A 78 -9.15 -9.79 -9.64
N ILE A 79 -9.16 -11.09 -9.68
CA ILE A 79 -8.77 -11.79 -10.89
C ILE A 79 -9.97 -11.75 -11.83
N GLN A 80 -9.83 -11.02 -12.93
CA GLN A 80 -10.89 -10.88 -13.91
C GLN A 80 -10.78 -12.04 -14.89
N ILE A 81 -11.70 -12.87 -14.84
CA ILE A 81 -11.62 -14.04 -15.69
C ILE A 81 -12.62 -13.96 -16.78
N ASN A 82 -12.43 -13.56 -15.97
CA ASN A 82 -13.09 -13.59 -16.49
C ASN A 82 -13.55 -13.38 -17.40
N ILE A 83 -13.40 -13.49 -17.52
CA ILE A 83 -13.58 -13.21 -18.16
C ILE A 83 -14.13 -13.66 -18.78
N TYR A 84 -14.09 -14.15 -18.45
CA TYR A 84 -14.56 -14.60 -19.06
C TYR A 84 -15.22 -14.55 -19.60
N ASN A 85 -15.17 -14.52 -19.36
CA ASN A 85 -15.66 -14.36 -19.88
C ASN A 85 -16.21 -14.22 -20.51
N ASN A 86 -16.16 -14.42 -20.59
CA ASN A 86 -16.42 -14.19 -21.24
C ASN A 86 -17.01 -14.52 -21.83
N LEU A 87 -17.15 -14.81 -21.71
CA LEU A 87 -17.50 -15.12 -22.26
C LEU A 87 -18.15 -15.14 -22.81
N VAL A 88 -18.40 -15.19 -22.84
CA VAL A 88 -18.80 -15.03 -23.37
C VAL A 88 -19.01 -14.85 -23.69
#